data_8053bbabb74b5dc9d36f6cacff31fe6d
#
_entry.id   8053bbabb74b5dc9d36f6cacff31fe6d
#
_cell.length_a   1.000
_cell.length_b   1.000
_cell.length_c   1.000
_cell.angle_alpha   90.00
_cell.angle_beta   90.00
_cell.angle_gamma   90.00
#
_symmetry.space_group_name_H-M   'P 1'
#
loop_
_entity.id
_entity.type
_entity.pdbx_description
1 polymer ?
#
loop_
_entity_poly.entity_id
_entity_poly.type
_entity_poly.pdbx_seq_one_letter_code
_entity_poly.pdbx_strand_id
1 'polypeptide(L)'
;LEKIKGSGVQFIWQTGKNYFADCKAALDNCQSPIANNAIICTDFVSQMPLAYAIADLVISRAGASSISELCLLGKPSILVPSPNVAEDHQTHNAMALVRKDAAVLVKDMDAKEQMVETALSLIQDDERLKILHENILTLALPDSARLIAKEVMKLAKK
;
A
#
# COMPACT_ATOMS: atom_id res chain seq x y z
N LEU A 1 -0.42 -18.53 1.76
CA LEU A 1 -1.78 -18.76 1.24
C LEU A 1 -2.68 -19.46 2.26
N GLU A 2 -2.17 -20.43 3.02
CA GLU A 2 -2.96 -21.12 4.06
C GLU A 2 -3.57 -20.16 5.10
N LYS A 3 -2.84 -19.11 5.49
CA LYS A 3 -3.34 -18.10 6.45
C LYS A 3 -4.52 -17.27 5.90
N ILE A 4 -4.66 -17.16 4.58
CA ILE A 4 -5.77 -16.43 3.93
C ILE A 4 -7.04 -17.28 3.87
N LYS A 5 -6.89 -18.60 3.91
CA LYS A 5 -7.99 -19.56 3.85
C LYS A 5 -8.97 -19.34 5.00
N GLY A 6 -10.23 -19.11 4.66
CA GLY A 6 -11.30 -18.92 5.65
C GLY A 6 -11.29 -17.57 6.37
N SER A 7 -10.39 -16.65 6.02
CA SER A 7 -10.36 -15.31 6.62
C SER A 7 -11.52 -14.40 6.17
N GLY A 8 -12.18 -14.70 5.05
CA GLY A 8 -13.17 -13.84 4.41
C GLY A 8 -12.57 -12.62 3.69
N VAL A 9 -11.24 -12.45 3.73
CA VAL A 9 -10.54 -11.32 3.12
C VAL A 9 -10.23 -11.58 1.65
N GLN A 10 -10.45 -10.59 0.81
CA GLN A 10 -10.10 -10.62 -0.61
C GLN A 10 -8.86 -9.75 -0.88
N PHE A 11 -8.03 -10.17 -1.84
CA PHE A 11 -6.82 -9.47 -2.21
C PHE A 11 -6.81 -9.12 -3.69
N ILE A 12 -6.44 -7.88 -4.00
CA ILE A 12 -5.99 -7.47 -5.33
C ILE A 12 -4.48 -7.36 -5.26
N TRP A 13 -3.79 -8.25 -5.95
CA TRP A 13 -2.33 -8.33 -5.91
C TRP A 13 -1.71 -7.90 -7.24
N GLN A 14 -1.18 -6.69 -7.28
CA GLN A 14 -0.36 -6.21 -8.38
C GLN A 14 1.09 -6.65 -8.19
N THR A 15 1.56 -7.54 -9.03
CA THR A 15 2.91 -8.12 -8.94
C THR A 15 3.97 -7.37 -9.73
N GLY A 16 3.55 -6.55 -10.71
CA GLY A 16 4.43 -6.06 -11.76
C GLY A 16 4.71 -7.14 -12.81
N LYS A 17 5.09 -6.71 -14.01
CA LYS A 17 5.31 -7.61 -15.17
C LYS A 17 6.34 -8.69 -14.91
N ASN A 18 7.43 -8.35 -14.22
CA ASN A 18 8.56 -9.27 -14.02
C ASN A 18 8.23 -10.47 -13.12
N TYR A 19 7.30 -10.31 -12.19
CA TYR A 19 6.96 -11.36 -11.22
C TYR A 19 5.60 -12.02 -11.50
N PHE A 20 4.84 -11.51 -12.46
CA PHE A 20 3.47 -11.95 -12.70
C PHE A 20 3.38 -13.45 -13.02
N ALA A 21 4.24 -13.94 -13.93
CA ALA A 21 4.21 -15.35 -14.34
C ALA A 21 4.47 -16.30 -13.16
N ASP A 22 5.48 -16.00 -12.34
CA ASP A 22 5.85 -16.83 -11.20
C ASP A 22 4.78 -16.79 -10.10
N CYS A 23 4.25 -15.60 -9.82
CA CYS A 23 3.18 -15.43 -8.83
C CYS A 23 1.89 -16.14 -9.26
N LYS A 24 1.53 -16.02 -10.54
CA LYS A 24 0.37 -16.70 -11.12
C LYS A 24 0.52 -18.22 -11.05
N ALA A 25 1.68 -18.74 -11.45
CA ALA A 25 1.97 -20.18 -11.36
C ALA A 25 1.91 -20.69 -9.90
N ALA A 26 2.42 -19.90 -8.95
CA ALA A 26 2.35 -20.25 -7.53
C ALA A 26 0.91 -20.31 -7.00
N LEU A 27 0.03 -19.41 -7.47
CA LEU A 27 -1.39 -19.41 -7.13
C LEU A 27 -2.12 -20.61 -7.78
N ASP A 28 -1.86 -20.88 -9.06
CA ASP A 28 -2.51 -21.96 -9.81
C ASP A 28 -2.10 -23.34 -9.27
N ASN A 29 -0.87 -23.50 -8.78
CA ASN A 29 -0.37 -24.71 -8.12
C ASN A 29 -0.87 -24.87 -6.67
N CYS A 30 -1.49 -23.86 -6.11
CA CYS A 30 -2.07 -23.96 -4.79
C CYS A 30 -3.35 -24.81 -4.87
N GLN A 31 -3.31 -26.03 -4.32
CA GLN A 31 -4.42 -27.00 -4.37
C GLN A 31 -5.68 -26.57 -3.59
N SER A 32 -5.73 -25.33 -3.16
CA SER A 32 -6.87 -24.78 -2.41
C SER A 32 -7.81 -24.02 -3.35
N PRO A 33 -9.08 -24.46 -3.53
CA PRO A 33 -10.08 -23.73 -4.32
C PRO A 33 -10.31 -22.28 -3.85
N ILE A 34 -9.89 -21.97 -2.65
CA ILE A 34 -10.10 -20.66 -1.99
C ILE A 34 -9.14 -19.60 -2.53
N ALA A 35 -7.93 -19.98 -2.96
CA ALA A 35 -6.97 -19.03 -3.53
C ALA A 35 -7.53 -18.38 -4.82
N ASN A 36 -8.29 -19.14 -5.61
CA ASN A 36 -8.83 -18.67 -6.89
C ASN A 36 -9.92 -17.61 -6.77
N ASN A 37 -10.63 -17.55 -5.64
CA ASN A 37 -11.70 -16.56 -5.43
C ASN A 37 -11.33 -15.44 -4.45
N ALA A 38 -10.27 -15.64 -3.64
CA ALA A 38 -9.84 -14.65 -2.65
C ALA A 38 -8.71 -13.74 -3.15
N ILE A 39 -7.99 -14.13 -4.22
CA ILE A 39 -6.84 -13.38 -4.72
C ILE A 39 -6.99 -13.12 -6.22
N ILE A 40 -7.13 -11.86 -6.58
CA ILE A 40 -7.01 -11.38 -7.95
C ILE A 40 -5.55 -10.99 -8.18
N CYS A 41 -4.82 -11.79 -8.94
CA CYS A 41 -3.42 -11.54 -9.30
C CYS A 41 -3.35 -10.89 -10.68
N THR A 42 -2.68 -9.75 -10.79
CA THR A 42 -2.48 -9.02 -12.05
C THR A 42 -1.06 -8.45 -12.13
N ASP A 43 -0.55 -8.28 -13.33
CA ASP A 43 0.71 -7.59 -13.57
C ASP A 43 0.60 -6.08 -13.35
N PHE A 44 -0.56 -5.50 -13.69
CA PHE A 44 -0.82 -4.07 -13.57
C PHE A 44 -2.31 -3.79 -13.34
N VAL A 45 -2.61 -2.91 -12.38
CA VAL A 45 -3.97 -2.43 -12.11
C VAL A 45 -4.23 -1.19 -12.96
N SER A 46 -4.96 -1.36 -14.06
CA SER A 46 -5.27 -0.27 -15.01
C SER A 46 -6.26 0.75 -14.45
N GLN A 47 -7.11 0.34 -13.51
CA GLN A 47 -8.11 1.18 -12.86
C GLN A 47 -7.80 1.38 -11.37
N MET A 48 -6.63 1.94 -11.07
CA MET A 48 -6.17 2.16 -9.71
C MET A 48 -7.17 2.93 -8.83
N PRO A 49 -7.89 3.97 -9.33
CA PRO A 49 -8.91 4.64 -8.53
C PRO A 49 -10.02 3.72 -8.02
N LEU A 50 -10.45 2.74 -8.82
CA LEU A 50 -11.46 1.75 -8.40
C LEU A 50 -10.88 0.78 -7.38
N ALA A 51 -9.65 0.33 -7.58
CA ALA A 51 -8.97 -0.54 -6.60
C ALA A 51 -8.82 0.16 -5.24
N TYR A 52 -8.41 1.41 -5.23
CA TYR A 52 -8.37 2.19 -4.00
C TYR A 52 -9.77 2.40 -3.39
N ALA A 53 -10.80 2.62 -4.20
CA ALA A 53 -12.15 2.86 -3.69
C ALA A 53 -12.69 1.68 -2.88
N ILE A 54 -12.42 0.44 -3.32
CA ILE A 54 -12.91 -0.79 -2.67
C ILE A 54 -11.94 -1.35 -1.62
N ALA A 55 -10.70 -0.87 -1.55
CA ALA A 55 -9.73 -1.37 -0.58
C ALA A 55 -9.99 -0.77 0.82
N ASP A 56 -10.08 -1.62 1.83
CA ASP A 56 -10.12 -1.22 3.23
C ASP A 56 -8.71 -1.00 3.79
N LEU A 57 -7.74 -1.76 3.28
CA LEU A 57 -6.33 -1.71 3.67
C LEU A 57 -5.45 -1.82 2.42
N VAL A 58 -4.38 -1.02 2.36
CA VAL A 58 -3.43 -1.04 1.25
C VAL A 58 -2.04 -1.47 1.74
N ILE A 59 -1.45 -2.46 1.07
CA ILE A 59 -0.05 -2.86 1.28
C ILE A 59 0.75 -2.27 0.13
N SER A 60 1.75 -1.45 0.42
CA SER A 60 2.51 -0.74 -0.61
C SER A 60 3.98 -0.58 -0.25
N ARG A 61 4.82 -0.42 -1.28
CA ARG A 61 6.14 0.19 -1.14
C ARG A 61 6.01 1.65 -0.73
N ALA A 62 7.01 2.20 -0.05
CA ALA A 62 6.97 3.55 0.48
C ALA A 62 7.56 4.59 -0.50
N GLY A 63 7.19 4.51 -1.79
CA GLY A 63 7.51 5.52 -2.79
C GLY A 63 6.75 6.83 -2.53
N ALA A 64 7.34 7.97 -2.86
CA ALA A 64 6.75 9.28 -2.57
C ALA A 64 5.39 9.49 -3.23
N SER A 65 5.20 9.05 -4.49
CA SER A 65 3.91 9.13 -5.20
C SER A 65 2.85 8.26 -4.52
N SER A 66 3.18 7.00 -4.19
CA SER A 66 2.25 6.10 -3.52
C SER A 66 1.80 6.65 -2.15
N ILE A 67 2.75 7.17 -1.36
CA ILE A 67 2.43 7.80 -0.07
C ILE A 67 1.51 9.01 -0.26
N SER A 68 1.79 9.87 -1.26
CA SER A 68 0.94 11.03 -1.54
C SER A 68 -0.49 10.62 -1.90
N GLU A 69 -0.66 9.57 -2.71
CA GLU A 69 -1.98 9.01 -3.06
C GLU A 69 -2.69 8.45 -1.81
N LEU A 70 -1.99 7.66 -1.00
CA LEU A 70 -2.55 7.09 0.23
C LEU A 70 -3.00 8.18 1.21
N CYS A 71 -2.22 9.25 1.37
CA CYS A 71 -2.59 10.39 2.20
C CYS A 71 -3.84 11.10 1.67
N LEU A 72 -3.91 11.37 0.35
CA LEU A 72 -5.06 12.04 -0.26
C LEU A 72 -6.36 11.24 -0.14
N LEU A 73 -6.25 9.92 -0.19
CA LEU A 73 -7.39 9.01 -0.13
C LEU A 73 -7.73 8.55 1.30
N GLY A 74 -6.91 8.91 2.28
CA GLY A 74 -7.10 8.46 3.66
C GLY A 74 -6.99 6.95 3.82
N LYS A 75 -6.17 6.26 3.01
CA LYS A 75 -6.14 4.79 3.03
C LYS A 75 -5.26 4.25 4.15
N PRO A 76 -5.84 3.48 5.12
CA PRO A 76 -5.05 2.71 6.05
C PRO A 76 -4.02 1.86 5.29
N SER A 77 -2.78 1.85 5.75
CA SER A 77 -1.74 1.21 4.96
C SER A 77 -0.67 0.50 5.79
N ILE A 78 -0.18 -0.60 5.22
CA ILE A 78 1.06 -1.25 5.63
C ILE A 78 2.13 -0.88 4.62
N LEU A 79 3.18 -0.21 5.08
CA LEU A 79 4.29 0.22 4.24
C LEU A 79 5.46 -0.75 4.37
N VAL A 80 5.95 -1.20 3.21
CA VAL A 80 7.11 -2.10 3.09
C VAL A 80 8.19 -1.38 2.30
N PRO A 81 9.08 -0.63 2.95
CA PRO A 81 10.16 0.08 2.27
C PRO A 81 11.04 -0.89 1.47
N SER A 82 11.38 -0.52 0.23
CA SER A 82 12.34 -1.29 -0.55
C SER A 82 13.76 -1.02 -0.04
N PRO A 83 14.56 -2.06 0.23
CA PRO A 83 15.97 -1.88 0.63
C PRO A 83 16.88 -1.48 -0.54
N ASN A 84 16.40 -1.65 -1.79
CA ASN A 84 17.21 -1.44 -3.01
C ASN A 84 17.00 -0.04 -3.61
N VAL A 85 16.98 0.99 -2.77
CA VAL A 85 16.82 2.38 -3.19
C VAL A 85 17.93 3.25 -2.63
N ALA A 86 18.29 4.33 -3.37
CA ALA A 86 19.33 5.25 -2.93
C ALA A 86 19.00 5.87 -1.57
N GLU A 87 19.99 6.02 -0.70
CA GLU A 87 19.90 6.74 0.57
C GLU A 87 18.75 6.29 1.50
N ASP A 88 18.27 5.06 1.35
CA ASP A 88 17.18 4.49 2.16
C ASP A 88 15.92 5.38 2.25
N HIS A 89 15.68 6.19 1.20
CA HIS A 89 14.61 7.19 1.20
C HIS A 89 13.22 6.58 1.44
N GLN A 90 12.96 5.33 1.05
CA GLN A 90 11.67 4.70 1.32
C GLN A 90 11.45 4.42 2.80
N THR A 91 12.47 4.04 3.55
CA THR A 91 12.36 3.90 5.00
C THR A 91 12.09 5.26 5.65
N HIS A 92 12.77 6.32 5.24
CA HIS A 92 12.49 7.66 5.73
C HIS A 92 11.06 8.11 5.44
N ASN A 93 10.56 7.85 4.24
CA ASN A 93 9.19 8.15 3.85
C ASN A 93 8.17 7.38 4.72
N ALA A 94 8.35 6.07 4.88
CA ALA A 94 7.48 5.25 5.72
C ALA A 94 7.47 5.73 7.16
N MET A 95 8.64 6.00 7.73
CA MET A 95 8.77 6.46 9.11
C MET A 95 8.13 7.83 9.35
N ALA A 96 8.02 8.69 8.33
CA ALA A 96 7.30 9.96 8.44
C ALA A 96 5.80 9.74 8.74
N LEU A 97 5.18 8.68 8.20
CA LEU A 97 3.80 8.31 8.48
C LEU A 97 3.67 7.52 9.80
N VAL A 98 4.57 6.56 10.02
CA VAL A 98 4.54 5.69 11.21
C VAL A 98 4.68 6.48 12.49
N ARG A 99 5.57 7.48 12.54
CA ARG A 99 5.75 8.37 13.71
C ARG A 99 4.50 9.19 14.05
N LYS A 100 3.59 9.34 13.10
CA LYS A 100 2.30 10.04 13.26
C LYS A 100 1.14 9.08 13.43
N ASP A 101 1.43 7.81 13.63
CA ASP A 101 0.44 6.75 13.74
C ASP A 101 -0.51 6.67 12.54
N ALA A 102 0.01 7.00 11.35
CA ALA A 102 -0.71 7.10 10.08
C ALA A 102 -0.50 5.91 9.14
N ALA A 103 0.40 4.99 9.49
CA ALA A 103 0.66 3.74 8.76
C ALA A 103 1.34 2.72 9.67
N VAL A 104 1.27 1.45 9.27
CA VAL A 104 2.01 0.34 9.89
C VAL A 104 3.24 0.04 9.04
N LEU A 105 4.38 -0.25 9.67
CA LEU A 105 5.62 -0.63 9.00
C LEU A 105 5.84 -2.14 9.09
N VAL A 106 6.15 -2.76 7.97
CA VAL A 106 6.75 -4.09 7.92
C VAL A 106 8.05 -3.99 7.14
N LYS A 107 9.17 -4.43 7.72
CA LYS A 107 10.45 -4.42 7.02
C LYS A 107 10.46 -5.44 5.89
N ASP A 108 11.14 -5.14 4.78
CA ASP A 108 11.20 -6.01 3.61
C ASP A 108 11.70 -7.41 3.96
N MET A 109 12.71 -7.52 4.80
CA MET A 109 13.28 -8.78 5.27
C MET A 109 12.29 -9.64 6.06
N ASP A 110 11.36 -9.03 6.76
CA ASP A 110 10.36 -9.69 7.60
C ASP A 110 9.04 -9.92 6.85
N ALA A 111 8.88 -9.32 5.66
CA ALA A 111 7.61 -9.29 4.94
C ALA A 111 7.10 -10.70 4.57
N LYS A 112 7.99 -11.62 4.22
CA LYS A 112 7.62 -13.00 3.88
C LYS A 112 6.91 -13.73 5.02
N GLU A 113 7.28 -13.47 6.25
CA GLU A 113 6.76 -14.15 7.44
C GLU A 113 5.61 -13.38 8.08
N GLN A 114 5.71 -12.05 8.14
CA GLN A 114 4.82 -11.21 8.94
C GLN A 114 3.69 -10.55 8.14
N MET A 115 3.86 -10.31 6.83
CA MET A 115 2.94 -9.47 6.05
C MET A 115 1.49 -9.94 6.10
N VAL A 116 1.24 -11.22 5.83
CA VAL A 116 -0.12 -11.76 5.77
C VAL A 116 -0.78 -11.70 7.14
N GLU A 117 -0.05 -12.06 8.19
CA GLU A 117 -0.57 -12.02 9.55
C GLU A 117 -0.89 -10.60 10.02
N THR A 118 0.03 -9.66 9.77
CA THR A 118 -0.18 -8.25 10.05
C THR A 118 -1.39 -7.70 9.30
N ALA A 119 -1.54 -8.04 8.02
CA ALA A 119 -2.67 -7.58 7.23
C ALA A 119 -3.99 -8.16 7.72
N LEU A 120 -4.05 -9.46 8.03
CA LEU A 120 -5.26 -10.11 8.52
C LEU A 120 -5.65 -9.63 9.92
N SER A 121 -4.69 -9.37 10.80
CA SER A 121 -4.96 -8.80 12.11
C SER A 121 -5.48 -7.36 12.00
N LEU A 122 -4.83 -6.55 11.15
CA LEU A 122 -5.19 -5.14 11.00
C LEU A 122 -6.56 -4.94 10.36
N ILE A 123 -6.92 -5.76 9.35
CA ILE A 123 -8.20 -5.61 8.64
C ILE A 123 -9.41 -6.03 9.48
N GLN A 124 -9.19 -6.74 10.59
CA GLN A 124 -10.22 -7.14 11.54
C GLN A 124 -10.35 -6.15 12.72
N ASP A 125 -9.49 -5.13 12.78
CA ASP A 125 -9.47 -4.11 13.82
C ASP A 125 -10.01 -2.79 13.27
N ASP A 126 -11.34 -2.64 13.27
CA ASP A 126 -12.04 -1.46 12.75
C ASP A 126 -11.59 -0.17 13.46
N GLU A 127 -11.32 -0.23 14.75
CA GLU A 127 -10.87 0.94 15.53
C GLU A 127 -9.47 1.37 15.06
N ARG A 128 -8.59 0.41 14.86
CA ARG A 128 -7.25 0.66 14.35
C ARG A 128 -7.25 1.20 12.92
N LEU A 129 -8.06 0.64 12.04
CA LEU A 129 -8.24 1.15 10.68
C LEU A 129 -8.74 2.60 10.68
N LYS A 130 -9.69 2.92 11.56
CA LYS A 130 -10.21 4.29 11.70
C LYS A 130 -9.14 5.27 12.16
N ILE A 131 -8.33 4.92 13.17
CA ILE A 131 -7.22 5.74 13.65
C ILE A 131 -6.23 6.02 12.52
N LEU A 132 -5.83 4.98 11.77
CA LEU A 132 -4.91 5.12 10.64
C LEU A 132 -5.49 6.02 9.55
N HIS A 133 -6.78 5.87 9.23
CA HIS A 133 -7.49 6.71 8.27
C HIS A 133 -7.49 8.18 8.68
N GLU A 134 -7.90 8.47 9.91
CA GLU A 134 -7.97 9.83 10.41
C GLU A 134 -6.58 10.50 10.42
N ASN A 135 -5.56 9.78 10.89
CA ASN A 135 -4.21 10.30 10.99
C ASN A 135 -3.57 10.53 9.60
N ILE A 136 -3.72 9.61 8.66
CA ILE A 136 -3.12 9.74 7.33
C ILE A 136 -3.75 10.88 6.53
N LEU A 137 -5.04 11.15 6.70
CA LEU A 137 -5.73 12.30 6.10
C LEU A 137 -5.14 13.64 6.54
N THR A 138 -4.63 13.75 7.76
CA THR A 138 -3.97 15.00 8.24
C THR A 138 -2.70 15.33 7.46
N LEU A 139 -2.15 14.37 6.73
CA LEU A 139 -0.93 14.50 5.92
C LEU A 139 -1.24 14.79 4.44
N ALA A 140 -2.51 14.85 4.07
CA ALA A 140 -2.93 15.10 2.69
C ALA A 140 -2.56 16.51 2.22
N LEU A 141 -2.05 16.61 0.99
CA LEU A 141 -1.72 17.87 0.33
C LEU A 141 -2.47 17.99 -1.01
N PRO A 142 -3.79 18.22 -0.99
CA PRO A 142 -4.62 18.19 -2.20
C PRO A 142 -4.26 19.27 -3.22
N ASP A 143 -3.72 20.38 -2.77
CA ASP A 143 -3.36 21.55 -3.61
C ASP A 143 -1.89 21.57 -4.04
N SER A 144 -1.12 20.51 -3.84
CA SER A 144 0.34 20.49 -4.04
C SER A 144 0.76 20.97 -5.43
N ALA A 145 0.12 20.53 -6.50
CA ALA A 145 0.41 20.94 -7.86
C ALA A 145 0.19 22.46 -8.06
N ARG A 146 -0.91 23.01 -7.52
CA ARG A 146 -1.22 24.44 -7.59
C ARG A 146 -0.22 25.28 -6.79
N LEU A 147 0.19 24.81 -5.63
CA LEU A 147 1.19 25.47 -4.79
C LEU A 147 2.55 25.51 -5.50
N ILE A 148 3.00 24.40 -6.07
CA ILE A 148 4.25 24.32 -6.84
C ILE A 148 4.18 25.29 -8.04
N ALA A 149 3.12 25.24 -8.84
CA ALA A 149 2.95 26.15 -9.98
C ALA A 149 3.01 27.62 -9.56
N LYS A 150 2.39 27.97 -8.44
CA LYS A 150 2.41 29.34 -7.90
C LYS A 150 3.83 29.78 -7.52
N GLU A 151 4.62 28.91 -6.91
CA GLU A 151 6.02 29.24 -6.57
C GLU A 151 6.90 29.41 -7.82
N VAL A 152 6.75 28.51 -8.82
CA VAL A 152 7.45 28.64 -10.10
C VAL A 152 7.12 29.96 -10.79
N MET A 153 5.83 30.36 -10.80
CA MET A 153 5.41 31.63 -11.40
C MET A 153 5.98 32.86 -10.67
N LYS A 154 6.21 32.81 -9.36
CA LYS A 154 6.89 33.89 -8.62
C LYS A 154 8.34 34.04 -9.06
N LEU A 155 9.04 32.94 -9.31
CA LEU A 155 10.44 32.94 -9.77
C LEU A 155 10.57 33.48 -11.20
N ALA A 156 9.61 33.14 -12.07
CA ALA A 156 9.59 33.58 -13.47
C ALA A 156 9.29 35.07 -13.66
N LYS A 157 8.77 35.78 -12.64
CA LYS A 157 8.47 37.21 -12.68
C LYS A 157 9.63 38.09 -12.18
N LYS A 158 10.75 37.50 -11.80
CA LYS A 158 12.00 38.20 -11.49
C LYS A 158 12.89 38.24 -12.73
#